data_bc03c906bfdba69a148b1e1c81b06d93
#
_entry.id   bc03c906bfdba69a148b1e1c81b06d93
#
_cell.length_a   1.000
_cell.length_b   1.000
_cell.length_c   1.000
_cell.angle_alpha   90.00
_cell.angle_beta   90.00
_cell.angle_gamma   90.00
#
_symmetry.space_group_name_H-M   'P 1'
#
loop_
_entity.id
_entity.type
_entity.pdbx_description
1 polymer ?
#
loop_
_entity_poly.entity_id
_entity_poly.type
_entity_poly.pdbx_seq_one_letter_code
_entity_poly.pdbx_strand_id
1 'polypeptide(L)'
;VDISKEGILLASKGFNDIIWCVADIANLPFVDGQFDVVLNILSPSNYREFSRVLNDNGILIKVVPGSNYLIELRNIFYDNKDKQTYSNEKIIERYRGNFYILEKKDIHYTVKILRDDLVHLMRMTPLSWNVTDEKIEQVFNRNINSITVDYTIVVGKKGK
;
A
#
# COMPACT_ATOMS: atom_id res chain seq x y z
N VAL A 1 8.33 8.26 -5.87
CA VAL A 1 9.52 7.64 -5.28
C VAL A 1 9.26 6.16 -5.08
N ASP A 2 10.21 5.32 -5.44
CA ASP A 2 10.21 3.89 -5.16
C ASP A 2 11.65 3.41 -5.00
N ILE A 3 11.86 2.30 -4.28
CA ILE A 3 13.17 1.66 -4.15
C ILE A 3 13.52 0.82 -5.39
N SER A 4 12.50 0.40 -6.15
CA SER A 4 12.67 -0.36 -7.39
C SER A 4 13.10 0.54 -8.54
N LYS A 5 14.34 0.35 -9.00
CA LYS A 5 14.86 1.03 -10.19
C LYS A 5 14.05 0.70 -11.44
N GLU A 6 13.66 -0.57 -11.59
CA GLU A 6 12.86 -1.05 -12.72
C GLU A 6 11.47 -0.43 -12.70
N GLY A 7 10.85 -0.35 -11.52
CA GLY A 7 9.54 0.28 -11.33
C GLY A 7 9.55 1.75 -11.72
N ILE A 8 10.54 2.51 -11.25
CA ILE A 8 10.73 3.92 -11.61
C ILE A 8 11.00 4.08 -13.11
N LEU A 9 11.84 3.23 -13.70
CA LEU A 9 12.13 3.27 -15.14
C LEU A 9 10.88 3.01 -16.00
N LEU A 10 10.02 2.08 -15.59
CA LEU A 10 8.77 1.80 -16.28
C LEU A 10 7.79 2.97 -16.14
N ALA A 11 7.60 3.48 -14.93
CA ALA A 11 6.68 4.57 -14.64
C ALA A 11 7.08 5.87 -15.38
N SER A 12 8.39 6.16 -15.46
CA SER A 12 8.89 7.38 -16.13
C SER A 12 8.61 7.43 -17.63
N LYS A 13 8.36 6.28 -18.27
CA LYS A 13 8.04 6.24 -19.71
C LYS A 13 6.67 6.77 -20.06
N GLY A 14 5.73 6.78 -19.10
CA GLY A 14 4.33 7.16 -19.33
C GLY A 14 3.98 8.59 -18.92
N PHE A 15 4.80 9.25 -18.09
CA PHE A 15 4.45 10.51 -17.46
C PHE A 15 5.67 11.44 -17.38
N ASN A 16 5.77 12.39 -18.30
CA ASN A 16 6.91 13.30 -18.41
C ASN A 16 6.86 14.47 -17.42
N ASP A 17 5.69 14.79 -16.88
CA ASP A 17 5.47 15.92 -15.96
C ASP A 17 5.72 15.55 -14.48
N ILE A 18 6.17 14.32 -14.22
CA ILE A 18 6.43 13.80 -12.88
C ILE A 18 7.94 13.63 -12.69
N ILE A 19 8.45 14.08 -11.55
CA ILE A 19 9.82 13.81 -11.13
C ILE A 19 9.87 12.40 -10.51
N TRP A 20 10.50 11.49 -11.23
CA TRP A 20 10.69 10.11 -10.78
C TRP A 20 12.01 9.96 -10.04
N CYS A 21 11.97 9.32 -8.87
CA CYS A 21 13.14 9.18 -8.02
C CYS A 21 13.25 7.76 -7.45
N VAL A 22 14.41 7.15 -7.61
CA VAL A 22 14.76 5.90 -6.92
C VAL A 22 15.38 6.26 -5.59
N ALA A 23 14.70 5.94 -4.49
CA ALA A 23 15.21 6.25 -3.15
C ALA A 23 14.61 5.32 -2.09
N ASP A 24 15.35 5.19 -0.98
CA ASP A 24 14.87 4.52 0.21
C ASP A 24 14.03 5.50 1.05
N ILE A 25 12.87 5.03 1.50
CA ILE A 25 11.97 5.77 2.39
C ILE A 25 12.62 6.10 3.75
N ALA A 26 13.71 5.43 4.09
CA ALA A 26 14.48 5.68 5.30
C ALA A 26 15.33 6.95 5.21
N ASN A 27 15.65 7.40 3.99
CA ASN A 27 16.45 8.59 3.73
C ASN A 27 16.06 9.19 2.37
N LEU A 28 15.00 10.00 2.38
CA LEU A 28 14.48 10.64 1.17
C LEU A 28 15.41 11.77 0.70
N PRO A 29 15.76 11.85 -0.60
CA PRO A 29 16.68 12.82 -1.17
C PRO A 29 16.01 14.18 -1.42
N PHE A 30 15.23 14.65 -0.46
CA PHE A 30 14.50 15.92 -0.51
C PHE A 30 14.87 16.80 0.68
N VAL A 31 14.80 18.11 0.51
CA VAL A 31 15.04 19.07 1.59
C VAL A 31 13.86 19.10 2.56
N ASP A 32 14.12 19.63 3.76
CA ASP A 32 13.11 19.78 4.79
C ASP A 32 12.00 20.74 4.34
N GLY A 33 10.76 20.38 4.62
CA GLY A 33 9.59 21.23 4.36
C GLY A 33 9.25 21.44 2.89
N GLN A 34 9.74 20.59 2.00
CA GLN A 34 9.59 20.76 0.55
C GLN A 34 8.16 20.52 0.03
N PHE A 35 7.38 19.67 0.69
CA PHE A 35 6.10 19.21 0.16
C PHE A 35 4.90 19.66 1.00
N ASP A 36 3.81 19.97 0.33
CA ASP A 36 2.51 20.24 0.94
C ASP A 36 1.77 18.93 1.29
N VAL A 37 1.97 17.89 0.46
CA VAL A 37 1.30 16.61 0.62
C VAL A 37 2.26 15.46 0.36
N VAL A 38 2.21 14.45 1.23
CA VAL A 38 2.84 13.14 1.01
C VAL A 38 1.74 12.09 0.85
N LEU A 39 1.80 11.31 -0.24
CA LEU A 39 0.98 10.12 -0.45
C LEU A 39 1.79 8.88 -0.12
N ASN A 40 1.30 8.07 0.83
CA ASN A 40 1.87 6.76 1.17
C ASN A 40 0.83 5.67 0.96
N ILE A 41 0.89 5.00 -0.19
CA ILE A 41 -0.12 4.04 -0.65
C ILE A 41 0.44 2.62 -0.55
N LEU A 42 -0.17 1.77 0.30
CA LEU A 42 0.17 0.34 0.48
C LEU A 42 1.67 0.06 0.67
N SER A 43 2.38 1.01 1.23
CA SER A 43 3.83 1.03 1.38
C SER A 43 4.22 1.17 2.86
N PRO A 44 5.41 0.73 3.26
CA PRO A 44 5.95 1.01 4.59
C PRO A 44 5.92 2.50 4.91
N SER A 45 6.04 2.86 6.18
CA SER A 45 6.03 4.26 6.62
C SER A 45 7.28 4.60 7.41
N ASN A 46 7.90 5.71 7.07
CA ASN A 46 8.85 6.41 7.90
C ASN A 46 8.30 7.77 8.28
N TYR A 47 7.58 7.84 9.39
CA TYR A 47 6.90 9.08 9.81
C TYR A 47 7.87 10.22 10.12
N ARG A 48 9.10 9.91 10.54
CA ARG A 48 10.15 10.92 10.74
C ARG A 48 10.52 11.60 9.41
N GLU A 49 10.78 10.82 8.37
CA GLU A 49 11.06 11.34 7.03
C GLU A 49 9.87 12.06 6.43
N PHE A 50 8.66 11.52 6.58
CA PHE A 50 7.45 12.20 6.12
C PHE A 50 7.27 13.56 6.81
N SER A 51 7.46 13.62 8.13
CA SER A 51 7.44 14.92 8.86
C SER A 51 8.52 15.87 8.43
N ARG A 52 9.73 15.37 8.14
CA ARG A 52 10.86 16.20 7.70
C ARG A 52 10.59 16.86 6.36
N VAL A 53 10.12 16.08 5.37
CA VAL A 53 9.92 16.60 4.01
C VAL A 53 8.61 17.38 3.84
N LEU A 54 7.62 17.21 4.73
CA LEU A 54 6.40 18.01 4.76
C LEU A 54 6.65 19.38 5.38
N ASN A 55 6.07 20.42 4.77
CA ASN A 55 6.04 21.75 5.37
C ASN A 55 5.17 21.77 6.65
N ASP A 56 5.13 22.91 7.36
CA ASP A 56 4.44 23.03 8.64
C ASP A 56 2.92 22.84 8.57
N ASN A 57 2.33 23.06 7.41
CA ASN A 57 0.92 22.80 7.12
C ASN A 57 0.69 21.50 6.35
N GLY A 58 1.73 20.71 6.17
CA GLY A 58 1.76 19.54 5.31
C GLY A 58 0.82 18.43 5.74
N ILE A 59 0.29 17.73 4.75
CA ILE A 59 -0.70 16.66 4.90
C ILE A 59 -0.07 15.33 4.50
N LEU A 60 -0.22 14.33 5.35
CA LEU A 60 0.06 12.94 5.02
C LEU A 60 -1.25 12.21 4.71
N ILE A 61 -1.33 11.65 3.51
CA ILE A 61 -2.42 10.76 3.10
C ILE A 61 -1.86 9.34 3.07
N LYS A 62 -2.38 8.47 3.93
CA LYS A 62 -1.97 7.08 3.99
C LYS A 62 -3.10 6.17 3.62
N VAL A 63 -2.82 5.23 2.70
CA VAL A 63 -3.73 4.15 2.34
C VAL A 63 -3.19 2.85 2.89
N VAL A 64 -4.00 2.14 3.66
CA VAL A 64 -3.68 0.84 4.24
C VAL A 64 -4.73 -0.19 3.84
N PRO A 65 -4.38 -1.49 3.76
CA PRO A 65 -5.36 -2.53 3.54
C PRO A 65 -6.42 -2.53 4.65
N GLY A 66 -7.66 -2.85 4.29
CA GLY A 66 -8.72 -3.21 5.22
C GLY A 66 -8.72 -4.71 5.52
N SER A 67 -9.64 -5.13 6.38
CA SER A 67 -9.73 -6.54 6.84
C SER A 67 -10.02 -7.51 5.71
N ASN A 68 -10.74 -7.09 4.67
CA ASN A 68 -11.13 -7.94 3.54
C ASN A 68 -10.26 -7.74 2.29
N TYR A 69 -9.18 -6.97 2.38
CA TYR A 69 -8.29 -6.74 1.23
C TYR A 69 -7.74 -8.05 0.69
N LEU A 70 -8.01 -8.34 -0.60
CA LEU A 70 -7.65 -9.58 -1.31
C LEU A 70 -8.06 -10.85 -0.53
N ILE A 71 -9.25 -10.85 0.06
CA ILE A 71 -9.73 -11.95 0.91
C ILE A 71 -9.79 -13.27 0.15
N GLU A 72 -10.07 -13.25 -1.16
CA GLU A 72 -10.11 -14.42 -2.03
C GLU A 72 -8.75 -15.13 -2.07
N LEU A 73 -7.66 -14.37 -2.21
CA LEU A 73 -6.30 -14.91 -2.22
C LEU A 73 -5.87 -15.33 -0.81
N ARG A 74 -6.18 -14.51 0.20
CA ARG A 74 -5.82 -14.78 1.58
C ARG A 74 -6.40 -16.09 2.10
N ASN A 75 -7.65 -16.38 1.76
CA ASN A 75 -8.32 -17.62 2.14
C ASN A 75 -7.72 -18.88 1.48
N ILE A 76 -7.02 -18.73 0.36
CA ILE A 76 -6.31 -19.84 -0.29
C ILE A 76 -4.89 -19.96 0.26
N PHE A 77 -4.20 -18.85 0.43
CA PHE A 77 -2.81 -18.85 0.82
C PHE A 77 -2.58 -19.28 2.26
N TYR A 78 -3.51 -18.96 3.16
CA TYR A 78 -3.35 -19.20 4.58
C TYR A 78 -4.39 -20.19 5.11
N ASP A 79 -3.90 -21.32 5.65
CA ASP A 79 -4.74 -22.35 6.28
C ASP A 79 -5.14 -21.95 7.71
N ASN A 80 -4.35 -21.09 8.34
CA ASN A 80 -4.60 -20.63 9.71
C ASN A 80 -5.53 -19.42 9.71
N LYS A 81 -6.65 -19.53 10.44
CA LYS A 81 -7.65 -18.45 10.60
C LYS A 81 -7.04 -17.15 11.11
N ASP A 82 -6.02 -17.22 11.97
CA ASP A 82 -5.35 -16.02 12.49
C ASP A 82 -4.60 -15.24 11.42
N LYS A 83 -4.09 -15.92 10.38
CA LYS A 83 -3.47 -15.28 9.22
C LYS A 83 -4.47 -14.88 8.14
N GLN A 84 -5.66 -15.45 8.16
CA GLN A 84 -6.77 -15.03 7.29
C GLN A 84 -7.37 -13.71 7.77
N THR A 85 -7.38 -13.46 9.08
CA THR A 85 -7.83 -12.18 9.65
C THR A 85 -6.70 -11.14 9.61
N TYR A 86 -7.04 -9.94 9.19
CA TYR A 86 -6.13 -8.81 9.15
C TYR A 86 -6.77 -7.61 9.85
N SER A 87 -6.00 -6.91 10.68
CA SER A 87 -6.40 -5.63 11.26
C SER A 87 -5.34 -4.57 10.96
N ASN A 88 -5.77 -3.40 10.58
CA ASN A 88 -4.91 -2.23 10.37
C ASN A 88 -4.84 -1.29 11.59
N GLU A 89 -5.45 -1.65 12.71
CA GLU A 89 -5.52 -0.82 13.92
C GLU A 89 -4.15 -0.36 14.41
N LYS A 90 -3.18 -1.27 14.52
CA LYS A 90 -1.82 -0.93 14.95
C LYS A 90 -1.15 0.09 14.01
N ILE A 91 -1.45 0.02 12.70
CA ILE A 91 -0.90 0.96 11.73
C ILE A 91 -1.55 2.33 11.92
N ILE A 92 -2.86 2.37 12.15
CA ILE A 92 -3.62 3.60 12.40
C ILE A 92 -3.21 4.23 13.74
N GLU A 93 -3.02 3.44 14.78
CA GLU A 93 -2.50 3.92 16.08
C GLU A 93 -1.11 4.54 15.93
N ARG A 94 -0.22 3.87 15.20
CA ARG A 94 1.10 4.42 14.91
C ARG A 94 1.04 5.71 14.08
N TYR A 95 0.11 5.79 13.13
CA TYR A 95 -0.16 7.02 12.38
C TYR A 95 -0.58 8.15 13.34
N ARG A 96 -1.56 7.89 14.23
CA ARG A 96 -2.08 8.85 15.22
C ARG A 96 -1.02 9.35 16.19
N GLY A 97 -0.02 8.52 16.51
CA GLY A 97 1.12 8.90 17.34
C GLY A 97 2.07 9.90 16.68
N ASN A 98 1.96 10.14 15.36
CA ASN A 98 2.87 11.00 14.60
C ASN A 98 2.15 12.15 13.86
N PHE A 99 0.87 11.98 13.53
CA PHE A 99 0.08 12.94 12.77
C PHE A 99 -1.30 13.12 13.41
N TYR A 100 -1.81 14.35 13.38
CA TYR A 100 -3.17 14.64 13.81
C TYR A 100 -4.15 14.22 12.71
N ILE A 101 -5.00 13.23 12.99
CA ILE A 101 -5.96 12.71 12.02
C ILE A 101 -7.07 13.73 11.78
N LEU A 102 -7.24 14.14 10.52
CA LEU A 102 -8.29 15.02 10.05
C LEU A 102 -9.49 14.21 9.55
N GLU A 103 -9.21 13.12 8.83
CA GLU A 103 -10.24 12.28 8.22
C GLU A 103 -9.79 10.83 8.17
N LYS A 104 -10.74 9.91 8.33
CA LYS A 104 -10.59 8.49 8.06
C LYS A 104 -11.75 8.03 7.19
N LYS A 105 -11.46 7.34 6.09
CA LYS A 105 -12.47 6.82 5.16
C LYS A 105 -12.15 5.39 4.80
N ASP A 106 -13.15 4.51 4.93
CA ASP A 106 -13.06 3.14 4.47
C ASP A 106 -13.67 3.02 3.07
N ILE A 107 -13.00 2.27 2.18
CA ILE A 107 -13.41 2.02 0.79
C ILE A 107 -13.48 0.53 0.60
N HIS A 108 -14.62 0.04 0.13
CA HIS A 108 -14.84 -1.38 -0.13
C HIS A 108 -15.59 -1.56 -1.44
N TYR A 109 -15.02 -2.35 -2.36
CA TYR A 109 -15.64 -2.74 -3.62
C TYR A 109 -14.97 -3.99 -4.20
N THR A 110 -15.60 -4.60 -5.21
CA THR A 110 -15.01 -5.71 -5.97
C THR A 110 -14.64 -5.28 -7.37
N VAL A 111 -13.56 -5.83 -7.89
CA VAL A 111 -13.07 -5.60 -9.24
C VAL A 111 -13.02 -6.94 -9.98
N LYS A 112 -13.55 -6.97 -11.19
CA LYS A 112 -13.32 -8.11 -12.10
C LYS A 112 -11.83 -8.15 -12.47
N ILE A 113 -11.27 -9.35 -12.48
CA ILE A 113 -9.86 -9.56 -12.81
C ILE A 113 -9.74 -10.65 -13.87
N LEU A 114 -8.90 -10.40 -14.86
CA LEU A 114 -8.53 -11.41 -15.84
C LEU A 114 -7.44 -12.32 -15.25
N ARG A 115 -7.31 -13.52 -15.81
CA ARG A 115 -6.34 -14.52 -15.34
C ARG A 115 -4.89 -13.99 -15.39
N ASP A 116 -4.55 -13.28 -16.46
CA ASP A 116 -3.19 -12.72 -16.62
C ASP A 116 -2.92 -11.61 -15.62
N ASP A 117 -3.90 -10.74 -15.36
CA ASP A 117 -3.80 -9.69 -14.35
C ASP A 117 -3.72 -10.29 -12.93
N LEU A 118 -4.38 -11.41 -12.67
CA LEU A 118 -4.29 -12.14 -11.40
C LEU A 118 -2.86 -12.65 -11.14
N VAL A 119 -2.16 -13.12 -12.19
CA VAL A 119 -0.74 -13.52 -12.10
C VAL A 119 0.12 -12.31 -11.70
N HIS A 120 -0.09 -11.17 -12.33
CA HIS A 120 0.65 -9.95 -12.02
C HIS A 120 0.35 -9.46 -10.59
N LEU A 121 -0.92 -9.47 -10.19
CA LEU A 121 -1.32 -9.11 -8.83
C LEU A 121 -0.64 -10.01 -7.79
N MET A 122 -0.64 -11.33 -7.99
CA MET A 122 0.03 -12.26 -7.08
C MET A 122 1.54 -11.97 -6.97
N ARG A 123 2.21 -11.65 -8.07
CA ARG A 123 3.64 -11.30 -8.05
C ARG A 123 3.94 -9.99 -7.31
N MET A 124 2.99 -9.06 -7.31
CA MET A 124 3.14 -7.75 -6.66
C MET A 124 2.83 -7.76 -5.17
N THR A 125 1.94 -8.65 -4.72
CA THR A 125 1.49 -8.62 -3.34
C THR A 125 2.41 -9.39 -2.41
N PRO A 126 2.77 -8.83 -1.22
CA PRO A 126 3.51 -9.58 -0.20
C PRO A 126 2.80 -10.83 0.31
N LEU A 127 1.49 -10.95 0.08
CA LEU A 127 0.69 -12.12 0.51
C LEU A 127 1.19 -13.43 -0.10
N SER A 128 1.82 -13.37 -1.29
CA SER A 128 2.29 -14.54 -2.04
C SER A 128 3.77 -14.90 -1.81
N TRP A 129 4.56 -14.09 -1.09
CA TRP A 129 6.02 -14.26 -1.04
C TRP A 129 6.53 -15.57 -0.41
N ASN A 130 5.72 -16.23 0.42
CA ASN A 130 6.07 -17.50 1.06
C ASN A 130 4.98 -18.57 0.84
N VAL A 131 4.32 -18.49 -0.30
CA VAL A 131 3.24 -19.39 -0.68
C VAL A 131 3.80 -20.51 -1.54
N THR A 132 3.38 -21.75 -1.31
CA THR A 132 3.80 -22.91 -2.11
C THR A 132 3.17 -22.90 -3.49
N ASP A 133 3.81 -23.54 -4.45
CA ASP A 133 3.31 -23.66 -5.82
C ASP A 133 1.91 -24.31 -5.86
N GLU A 134 1.64 -25.28 -4.97
CA GLU A 134 0.31 -25.90 -4.83
C GLU A 134 -0.80 -24.88 -4.50
N LYS A 135 -0.51 -23.92 -3.63
CA LYS A 135 -1.46 -22.84 -3.27
C LYS A 135 -1.68 -21.90 -4.44
N ILE A 136 -0.63 -21.63 -5.21
CA ILE A 136 -0.72 -20.81 -6.43
C ILE A 136 -1.60 -21.54 -7.47
N GLU A 137 -1.41 -22.84 -7.67
CA GLU A 137 -2.27 -23.65 -8.54
C GLU A 137 -3.74 -23.64 -8.08
N GLN A 138 -3.99 -23.73 -6.78
CA GLN A 138 -5.34 -23.65 -6.22
C GLN A 138 -6.05 -22.33 -6.59
N VAL A 139 -5.33 -21.21 -6.67
CA VAL A 139 -5.91 -19.92 -7.11
C VAL A 139 -6.47 -20.05 -8.53
N PHE A 140 -5.70 -20.67 -9.43
CA PHE A 140 -6.14 -20.87 -10.83
C PHE A 140 -7.28 -21.88 -10.97
N ASN A 141 -7.27 -22.94 -10.15
CA ASN A 141 -8.30 -23.98 -10.17
C ASN A 141 -9.64 -23.48 -9.61
N ARG A 142 -9.63 -22.47 -8.74
CA ARG A 142 -10.86 -21.87 -8.18
C ARG A 142 -11.53 -20.84 -9.09
N ASN A 143 -10.98 -20.59 -10.29
CA ASN A 143 -11.53 -19.64 -11.26
C ASN A 143 -11.90 -18.28 -10.65
N ILE A 144 -10.96 -17.69 -9.89
CA ILE A 144 -11.15 -16.34 -9.33
C ILE A 144 -11.27 -15.35 -10.49
N ASN A 145 -12.42 -14.72 -10.62
CA ASN A 145 -12.72 -13.73 -11.65
C ASN A 145 -13.02 -12.34 -11.10
N SER A 146 -12.98 -12.20 -9.77
CA SER A 146 -13.11 -10.93 -9.06
C SER A 146 -12.29 -10.95 -7.78
N ILE A 147 -11.83 -9.79 -7.36
CA ILE A 147 -11.10 -9.59 -6.11
C ILE A 147 -11.71 -8.46 -5.32
N THR A 148 -11.64 -8.58 -4.00
CA THR A 148 -12.08 -7.55 -3.06
C THR A 148 -10.98 -6.52 -2.85
N VAL A 149 -11.31 -5.27 -3.13
CA VAL A 149 -10.54 -4.09 -2.77
C VAL A 149 -11.15 -3.52 -1.49
N ASP A 150 -10.36 -3.52 -0.43
CA ASP A 150 -10.77 -3.02 0.87
C ASP A 150 -9.62 -2.19 1.45
N TYR A 151 -9.82 -0.87 1.56
CA TYR A 151 -8.81 0.08 2.00
C TYR A 151 -9.36 1.00 3.09
N THR A 152 -8.48 1.38 3.99
CA THR A 152 -8.67 2.53 4.86
C THR A 152 -7.73 3.66 4.42
N ILE A 153 -8.31 4.82 4.11
CA ILE A 153 -7.59 6.06 3.84
C ILE A 153 -7.58 6.89 5.12
N VAL A 154 -6.39 7.32 5.52
CA VAL A 154 -6.21 8.20 6.67
C VAL A 154 -5.54 9.48 6.18
N VAL A 155 -6.18 10.60 6.43
CA VAL A 155 -5.66 11.94 6.13
C VAL A 155 -5.29 12.60 7.44
N GLY A 156 -4.08 13.10 7.55
CA GLY A 156 -3.62 13.76 8.75
C GLY A 156 -2.66 14.89 8.49
N LYS A 157 -2.68 15.84 9.41
CA LYS A 157 -1.79 17.01 9.39
C LYS A 157 -0.57 16.73 10.25
N LYS A 158 0.57 17.27 9.83
CA LYS A 158 1.79 17.29 10.66
C LYS A 158 1.47 17.88 12.04
N GLY A 159 1.80 17.15 13.10
CA GLY A 159 1.73 17.67 14.46
C GLY A 159 2.77 18.80 14.68
N LYS A 160 2.48 19.65 15.65
CA LYS A 160 3.47 20.67 16.07
C LYS A 160 4.67 20.04 16.74
#